data_f8c7e4c19b3c406e335bb60cac74db7a
#
_entry.id   f8c7e4c19b3c406e335bb60cac74db7a
#
_cell.length_a   1.000
_cell.length_b   1.000
_cell.length_c   1.000
_cell.angle_alpha   90.00
_cell.angle_beta   90.00
_cell.angle_gamma   90.00
#
_symmetry.space_group_name_H-M   'P 1'
#
loop_
_entity.id
_entity.type
_entity.pdbx_description
1 polymer ?
#
loop_
_entity_poly.entity_id
_entity_poly.type
_entity_poly.pdbx_seq_one_letter_code
_entity_poly.pdbx_strand_id
1 'polypeptide(L)'
;MALWACSVVPALRLWGLGGARPWTRRPRIAGAGRPISFSAGASSVSGSGGHSPKFLLQDVAELIKTGACQRVVVMVGAGISTPSGVPDFRSPGTGYYSNLQQYKIPYPEAIFELSFFFRDPKPFFTFAKELYPGNYRPNATHYFLRLLHDKGLLLRLYTQNIDGLERASGIPASKLVEAHGSFASATCTVCRRPFPGEDFWADVMVDRVPRCPVCTGVVKPDIVFFGEMLPHRFLLHLADLPAADLLLILGTSLETDGWDKLGE
;
A
#
# COMPACT_ATOMS: atom_id res chain seq x y z
N MET A 1 -21.60 -9.52 1.61
CA MET A 1 -21.53 -8.06 1.82
C MET A 1 -20.22 -7.79 2.54
N ALA A 2 -19.21 -7.36 1.82
CA ALA A 2 -17.91 -7.06 2.42
C ALA A 2 -18.00 -5.71 3.15
N LEU A 3 -17.90 -5.74 4.47
CA LEU A 3 -17.84 -4.54 5.31
C LEU A 3 -16.45 -3.92 5.15
N TRP A 4 -16.39 -2.74 4.57
CA TRP A 4 -15.20 -1.95 4.39
C TRP A 4 -14.77 -1.37 5.74
N ALA A 5 -13.57 -1.74 6.21
CA ALA A 5 -12.97 -1.04 7.34
C ALA A 5 -12.28 0.23 6.79
N CYS A 6 -12.76 1.39 7.19
CA CYS A 6 -12.14 2.67 6.94
C CYS A 6 -11.68 3.23 8.28
N SER A 7 -10.38 3.45 8.44
CA SER A 7 -9.83 4.12 9.62
C SER A 7 -9.29 5.49 9.23
N VAL A 8 -9.65 6.51 9.99
CA VAL A 8 -9.23 7.90 9.78
C VAL A 8 -8.48 8.36 11.02
N VAL A 9 -7.24 8.78 10.85
CA VAL A 9 -6.39 9.27 11.95
C VAL A 9 -5.95 10.70 11.64
N PRO A 10 -6.25 11.69 12.50
CA PRO A 10 -5.68 13.03 12.36
C PRO A 10 -4.20 13.02 12.74
N ALA A 11 -3.39 13.73 11.98
CA ALA A 11 -1.95 13.81 12.18
C ALA A 11 -1.59 14.44 13.53
N LEU A 12 -0.82 13.72 14.34
CA LEU A 12 -0.25 14.21 15.61
C LEU A 12 0.86 15.21 15.33
N ARG A 13 0.76 16.42 15.88
CA ARG A 13 1.87 17.37 15.95
C ARG A 13 2.82 16.96 17.08
N LEU A 14 3.96 16.38 16.73
CA LEU A 14 5.09 16.24 17.65
C LEU A 14 5.80 17.59 17.80
N TRP A 15 5.83 18.12 19.00
CA TRP A 15 6.64 19.27 19.37
C TRP A 15 8.05 18.81 19.73
N GLY A 16 9.02 19.17 18.91
CA GLY A 16 10.45 19.03 19.18
C GLY A 16 11.08 20.38 19.47
N LEU A 17 11.85 20.45 20.54
CA LEU A 17 12.57 21.61 21.05
C LEU A 17 13.66 22.11 20.09
N GLY A 18 13.76 23.44 19.91
CA GLY A 18 14.99 24.06 19.39
C GLY A 18 14.82 25.35 18.59
N GLY A 19 14.94 26.45 19.25
CA GLY A 19 15.42 27.81 19.02
C GLY A 19 15.45 28.53 17.66
N ALA A 20 14.98 29.80 17.74
CA ALA A 20 15.41 31.02 17.09
C ALA A 20 14.65 31.60 15.89
N ARG A 21 13.75 32.54 16.29
CA ARG A 21 13.47 33.90 15.72
C ARG A 21 12.60 34.03 14.45
N PRO A 22 12.00 35.26 14.23
CA PRO A 22 10.53 35.33 14.10
C PRO A 22 10.11 35.72 12.67
N TRP A 23 9.04 35.13 12.16
CA TRP A 23 8.32 35.63 11.00
C TRP A 23 6.88 35.96 11.36
N THR A 24 6.44 37.06 10.83
CA THR A 24 5.25 37.86 11.05
C THR A 24 3.93 37.11 11.07
N ARG A 25 3.03 37.62 11.90
CA ARG A 25 1.65 37.23 12.23
C ARG A 25 0.82 36.74 11.04
N ARG A 26 0.28 35.54 11.19
CA ARG A 26 -0.97 35.12 10.55
C ARG A 26 -2.04 34.90 11.62
N PRO A 27 -3.33 35.09 11.31
CA PRO A 27 -4.39 35.09 12.32
C PRO A 27 -4.54 33.72 12.98
N ARG A 28 -4.75 33.74 14.29
CA ARG A 28 -5.06 32.57 15.12
C ARG A 28 -6.42 32.02 14.72
N ILE A 29 -6.48 30.80 14.17
CA ILE A 29 -7.66 29.97 14.24
C ILE A 29 -7.53 29.17 15.54
N ALA A 30 -8.36 29.52 16.51
CA ALA A 30 -8.50 28.78 17.75
C ALA A 30 -9.27 27.48 17.46
N GLY A 31 -8.68 26.36 17.84
CA GLY A 31 -9.32 25.04 17.76
C GLY A 31 -8.28 23.95 17.83
N ALA A 32 -7.73 23.68 19.04
CA ALA A 32 -6.96 22.47 19.29
C ALA A 32 -7.91 21.26 19.22
N GLY A 33 -8.07 20.67 18.04
CA GLY A 33 -8.79 19.40 17.86
C GLY A 33 -7.93 18.25 18.39
N ARG A 34 -8.50 17.48 19.33
CA ARG A 34 -7.93 16.23 19.82
C ARG A 34 -7.90 15.21 18.68
N PRO A 35 -6.96 14.26 18.66
CA PRO A 35 -6.91 13.22 17.65
C PRO A 35 -8.18 12.35 17.73
N ILE A 36 -8.75 12.06 16.57
CA ILE A 36 -9.98 11.28 16.44
C ILE A 36 -9.63 10.03 15.67
N SER A 37 -9.74 8.86 16.31
CA SER A 37 -9.54 7.57 15.65
C SER A 37 -10.87 6.87 15.40
N PHE A 38 -11.02 6.23 14.23
CA PHE A 38 -12.18 5.44 13.86
C PHE A 38 -11.79 4.00 13.62
N SER A 39 -12.54 3.10 14.24
CA SER A 39 -12.55 1.69 13.89
C SER A 39 -13.98 1.28 13.60
N ALA A 40 -14.28 0.89 12.39
CA ALA A 40 -15.50 0.19 12.01
C ALA A 40 -15.20 -1.31 11.99
N GLY A 41 -14.93 -1.88 13.15
CA GLY A 41 -14.82 -3.32 13.35
C GLY A 41 -15.70 -3.70 14.52
N ALA A 42 -16.70 -4.54 14.29
CA ALA A 42 -17.52 -5.11 15.35
C ALA A 42 -16.68 -6.12 16.14
N SER A 43 -16.21 -5.71 17.33
CA SER A 43 -15.78 -6.62 18.39
C SER A 43 -16.21 -6.00 19.71
N SER A 44 -17.14 -6.68 20.36
CA SER A 44 -17.65 -6.36 21.67
C SER A 44 -16.55 -6.49 22.72
N VAL A 45 -16.07 -5.38 23.26
CA VAL A 45 -15.41 -5.36 24.57
C VAL A 45 -16.08 -4.28 25.39
N SER A 46 -16.76 -4.71 26.43
CA SER A 46 -17.37 -3.88 27.46
C SER A 46 -16.27 -3.23 28.30
N GLY A 47 -16.15 -1.92 28.22
CA GLY A 47 -15.26 -1.09 29.02
C GLY A 47 -15.80 0.34 29.07
N SER A 48 -16.07 0.82 30.27
CA SER A 48 -16.78 2.03 30.65
C SER A 48 -16.19 3.34 30.09
N GLY A 49 -17.04 4.18 29.51
CA GLY A 49 -17.08 5.62 29.78
C GLY A 49 -16.15 6.53 28.98
N GLY A 50 -16.54 6.87 27.74
CA GLY A 50 -16.02 8.02 27.02
C GLY A 50 -16.61 8.03 25.61
N HIS A 51 -17.69 8.79 25.36
CA HIS A 51 -18.24 8.93 24.02
C HIS A 51 -17.28 9.77 23.17
N SER A 52 -16.35 9.12 22.50
CA SER A 52 -15.67 9.72 21.35
C SER A 52 -16.72 9.87 20.23
N PRO A 53 -16.87 11.03 19.60
CA PRO A 53 -17.82 11.20 18.51
C PRO A 53 -17.48 10.18 17.39
N LYS A 54 -18.46 9.34 17.04
CA LYS A 54 -18.36 8.42 15.92
C LYS A 54 -18.52 9.26 14.64
N PHE A 55 -17.45 9.52 13.94
CA PHE A 55 -17.52 10.10 12.61
C PHE A 55 -18.01 9.05 11.60
N LEU A 56 -18.88 9.43 10.73
CA LEU A 56 -19.39 8.63 9.62
C LEU A 56 -18.60 8.95 8.33
N LEU A 57 -18.74 8.10 7.32
CA LEU A 57 -18.17 8.38 5.99
C LEU A 57 -18.68 9.71 5.42
N GLN A 58 -19.92 10.10 5.78
CA GLN A 58 -20.48 11.39 5.39
C GLN A 58 -19.67 12.56 5.96
N ASP A 59 -19.23 12.48 7.21
CA ASP A 59 -18.43 13.53 7.85
C ASP A 59 -17.09 13.70 7.13
N VAL A 60 -16.45 12.59 6.75
CA VAL A 60 -15.21 12.60 5.93
C VAL A 60 -15.47 13.23 4.57
N ALA A 61 -16.58 12.88 3.92
CA ALA A 61 -16.96 13.46 2.63
C ALA A 61 -17.20 14.98 2.75
N GLU A 62 -17.82 15.43 3.84
CA GLU A 62 -18.00 16.87 4.09
C GLU A 62 -16.69 17.60 4.36
N LEU A 63 -15.75 17.02 5.12
CA LEU A 63 -14.42 17.59 5.32
C LEU A 63 -13.69 17.81 3.99
N ILE A 64 -13.81 16.84 3.07
CA ILE A 64 -13.21 16.94 1.75
C ILE A 64 -13.92 17.97 0.89
N LYS A 65 -15.28 17.96 0.84
CA LYS A 65 -16.08 18.86 0.02
C LYS A 65 -15.96 20.33 0.45
N THR A 66 -15.93 20.59 1.74
CA THR A 66 -15.80 21.95 2.31
C THR A 66 -14.38 22.50 2.19
N GLY A 67 -13.40 21.68 1.77
CA GLY A 67 -12.00 22.09 1.70
C GLY A 67 -11.33 22.19 3.07
N ALA A 68 -11.94 21.61 4.12
CA ALA A 68 -11.34 21.52 5.44
C ALA A 68 -10.10 20.61 5.45
N CYS A 69 -10.04 19.64 4.52
CA CYS A 69 -8.89 18.78 4.28
C CYS A 69 -8.36 19.02 2.86
N GLN A 70 -7.07 19.34 2.74
CA GLN A 70 -6.41 19.66 1.47
C GLN A 70 -5.16 18.80 1.21
N ARG A 71 -4.67 18.09 2.20
CA ARG A 71 -3.47 17.25 2.13
C ARG A 71 -3.78 15.87 2.66
N VAL A 72 -4.35 15.06 1.79
CA VAL A 72 -4.79 13.70 2.12
C VAL A 72 -3.64 12.72 1.87
N VAL A 73 -3.24 11.99 2.91
CA VAL A 73 -2.42 10.79 2.78
C VAL A 73 -3.35 9.59 2.80
N VAL A 74 -3.09 8.64 1.93
CA VAL A 74 -3.88 7.41 1.86
C VAL A 74 -2.96 6.21 2.00
N MET A 75 -3.38 5.22 2.79
CA MET A 75 -2.72 3.91 2.93
C MET A 75 -3.70 2.83 2.49
N VAL A 76 -3.27 1.96 1.60
CA VAL A 76 -4.16 0.93 1.03
C VAL A 76 -3.53 -0.46 1.08
N GLY A 77 -4.37 -1.48 1.15
CA GLY A 77 -3.98 -2.88 1.10
C GLY A 77 -4.91 -3.71 0.22
N ALA A 78 -4.77 -5.05 0.27
CA ALA A 78 -5.42 -6.00 -0.63
C ALA A 78 -6.95 -5.86 -0.69
N GLY A 79 -7.58 -5.41 0.39
CA GLY A 79 -9.04 -5.21 0.44
C GLY A 79 -9.59 -4.19 -0.56
N ILE A 80 -8.78 -3.28 -1.11
CA ILE A 80 -9.26 -2.39 -2.18
C ILE A 80 -9.27 -3.08 -3.54
N SER A 81 -8.52 -4.18 -3.71
CA SER A 81 -8.38 -4.90 -4.98
C SER A 81 -9.29 -6.12 -5.09
N THR A 82 -9.84 -6.63 -3.98
CA THR A 82 -10.75 -7.77 -3.99
C THR A 82 -12.00 -7.54 -4.86
N PRO A 83 -12.62 -6.34 -4.92
CA PRO A 83 -13.71 -6.09 -5.85
C PRO A 83 -13.30 -6.08 -7.33
N SER A 84 -12.02 -6.00 -7.63
CA SER A 84 -11.45 -6.17 -8.97
C SER A 84 -11.23 -7.63 -9.34
N GLY A 85 -11.48 -8.57 -8.41
CA GLY A 85 -11.25 -10.00 -8.59
C GLY A 85 -9.84 -10.46 -8.17
N VAL A 86 -8.97 -9.57 -7.68
CA VAL A 86 -7.66 -9.95 -7.15
C VAL A 86 -7.88 -10.62 -5.80
N PRO A 87 -7.48 -11.89 -5.60
CA PRO A 87 -7.55 -12.53 -4.30
C PRO A 87 -6.66 -11.77 -3.28
N ASP A 88 -7.13 -11.63 -2.05
CA ASP A 88 -6.24 -11.24 -0.97
C ASP A 88 -5.33 -12.41 -0.55
N PHE A 89 -4.39 -12.18 0.37
CA PHE A 89 -3.46 -13.22 0.77
C PHE A 89 -4.04 -14.20 1.80
N ARG A 90 -4.91 -13.76 2.70
CA ARG A 90 -5.25 -14.46 3.95
C ARG A 90 -6.70 -14.93 4.08
N SER A 91 -7.61 -14.49 3.23
CA SER A 91 -9.02 -14.90 3.31
C SER A 91 -9.18 -16.41 3.21
N PRO A 92 -9.85 -17.07 4.17
CA PRO A 92 -10.04 -18.52 4.14
C PRO A 92 -10.77 -18.96 2.86
N GLY A 93 -10.18 -19.90 2.13
CA GLY A 93 -10.75 -20.52 0.93
C GLY A 93 -10.64 -19.68 -0.35
N THR A 94 -10.51 -18.37 -0.28
CA THR A 94 -10.44 -17.49 -1.46
C THR A 94 -9.10 -16.75 -1.60
N GLY A 95 -8.36 -16.60 -0.53
CA GLY A 95 -7.06 -15.95 -0.54
C GLY A 95 -5.98 -16.79 -1.22
N TYR A 96 -4.92 -16.14 -1.66
CA TYR A 96 -3.79 -16.81 -2.30
C TYR A 96 -3.22 -17.93 -1.45
N TYR A 97 -3.03 -17.74 -0.15
CA TYR A 97 -2.46 -18.74 0.76
C TYR A 97 -3.31 -20.02 0.84
N SER A 98 -4.61 -19.94 0.67
CA SER A 98 -5.48 -21.13 0.62
C SER A 98 -5.33 -21.95 -0.67
N ASN A 99 -4.85 -21.32 -1.75
CA ASN A 99 -4.79 -21.91 -3.09
C ASN A 99 -3.36 -22.25 -3.54
N LEU A 100 -2.36 -22.00 -2.71
CA LEU A 100 -0.94 -22.16 -3.08
C LEU A 100 -0.49 -23.64 -3.17
N GLN A 101 -1.31 -24.63 -2.80
CA GLN A 101 -0.99 -26.06 -2.97
C GLN A 101 -0.66 -26.42 -4.43
N GLN A 102 -1.26 -25.73 -5.40
CA GLN A 102 -0.96 -25.91 -6.82
C GLN A 102 0.48 -25.56 -7.21
N TYR A 103 1.15 -24.70 -6.44
CA TYR A 103 2.53 -24.27 -6.74
C TYR A 103 3.61 -25.18 -6.13
N LYS A 104 3.23 -26.25 -5.43
CA LYS A 104 4.17 -27.23 -4.80
C LYS A 104 5.18 -26.57 -3.85
N ILE A 105 4.76 -25.57 -3.11
CA ILE A 105 5.56 -24.88 -2.10
C ILE A 105 5.36 -25.53 -0.72
N PRO A 106 6.39 -25.52 0.17
CA PRO A 106 6.31 -26.18 1.47
C PRO A 106 5.32 -25.51 2.43
N TYR A 107 5.14 -24.20 2.36
CA TYR A 107 4.19 -23.36 3.11
C TYR A 107 3.91 -22.08 2.31
N PRO A 108 2.79 -21.41 2.56
CA PRO A 108 2.32 -20.30 1.73
C PRO A 108 3.33 -19.14 1.56
N GLU A 109 3.99 -18.74 2.64
CA GLU A 109 4.90 -17.60 2.67
C GLU A 109 6.19 -17.85 1.86
N ALA A 110 6.56 -19.13 1.65
CA ALA A 110 7.78 -19.51 0.91
C ALA A 110 7.85 -18.87 -0.49
N ILE A 111 6.69 -18.59 -1.12
CA ILE A 111 6.64 -17.99 -2.45
C ILE A 111 7.31 -16.60 -2.51
N PHE A 112 7.37 -15.89 -1.38
CA PHE A 112 8.00 -14.58 -1.22
C PHE A 112 9.26 -14.62 -0.36
N GLU A 113 9.85 -15.80 -0.13
CA GLU A 113 11.14 -15.92 0.58
C GLU A 113 12.31 -15.99 -0.39
N LEU A 114 13.33 -15.16 -0.19
CA LEU A 114 14.53 -15.15 -1.03
C LEU A 114 15.26 -16.50 -1.05
N SER A 115 15.34 -17.19 0.09
CA SER A 115 16.00 -18.49 0.21
C SER A 115 15.31 -19.56 -0.66
N PHE A 116 13.98 -19.54 -0.69
CA PHE A 116 13.21 -20.43 -1.54
C PHE A 116 13.30 -20.03 -3.01
N PHE A 117 13.18 -18.76 -3.32
CA PHE A 117 13.30 -18.22 -4.68
C PHE A 117 14.65 -18.56 -5.33
N PHE A 118 15.75 -18.48 -4.62
CA PHE A 118 17.07 -18.86 -5.15
C PHE A 118 17.20 -20.35 -5.41
N ARG A 119 16.50 -21.19 -4.67
CA ARG A 119 16.49 -22.65 -4.87
C ARG A 119 15.57 -23.06 -6.00
N ASP A 120 14.33 -22.53 -6.03
CA ASP A 120 13.33 -22.79 -7.06
C ASP A 120 12.48 -21.53 -7.32
N PRO A 121 12.82 -20.71 -8.33
CA PRO A 121 12.06 -19.50 -8.65
C PRO A 121 10.76 -19.76 -9.42
N LYS A 122 10.53 -20.99 -9.96
CA LYS A 122 9.38 -21.28 -10.81
C LYS A 122 8.02 -21.01 -10.14
N PRO A 123 7.78 -21.43 -8.88
CA PRO A 123 6.52 -21.17 -8.19
C PRO A 123 6.16 -19.69 -8.17
N PHE A 124 7.13 -18.82 -7.86
CA PHE A 124 6.92 -17.39 -7.87
C PHE A 124 6.55 -16.86 -9.26
N PHE A 125 7.24 -17.29 -10.31
CA PHE A 125 6.92 -16.82 -11.67
C PHE A 125 5.58 -17.36 -12.17
N THR A 126 5.18 -18.54 -11.77
CA THR A 126 3.83 -19.07 -12.07
C THR A 126 2.76 -18.22 -11.38
N PHE A 127 2.95 -17.86 -10.11
CA PHE A 127 2.09 -16.93 -9.39
C PHE A 127 2.07 -15.54 -10.05
N ALA A 128 3.22 -15.02 -10.44
CA ALA A 128 3.33 -13.69 -11.04
C ALA A 128 2.47 -13.54 -12.30
N LYS A 129 2.25 -14.62 -13.09
CA LYS A 129 1.35 -14.60 -14.26
C LYS A 129 -0.07 -14.16 -13.93
N GLU A 130 -0.57 -14.51 -12.74
CA GLU A 130 -1.91 -14.11 -12.32
C GLU A 130 -2.03 -12.59 -12.18
N LEU A 131 -0.91 -11.91 -11.86
CA LEU A 131 -0.84 -10.48 -11.71
C LEU A 131 -0.35 -9.76 -12.98
N TYR A 132 -0.33 -10.45 -14.13
CA TYR A 132 0.07 -9.83 -15.40
C TYR A 132 -0.79 -8.59 -15.69
N PRO A 133 -0.17 -7.46 -16.08
CA PRO A 133 -0.89 -6.22 -16.37
C PRO A 133 -2.01 -6.43 -17.40
N GLY A 134 -3.23 -6.06 -17.02
CA GLY A 134 -4.43 -6.22 -17.85
C GLY A 134 -5.34 -7.39 -17.46
N ASN A 135 -4.89 -8.35 -16.65
CA ASN A 135 -5.75 -9.40 -16.10
C ASN A 135 -6.85 -8.84 -15.19
N TYR A 136 -6.52 -7.77 -14.47
CA TYR A 136 -7.45 -7.08 -13.57
C TYR A 136 -7.60 -5.62 -13.97
N ARG A 137 -8.69 -4.99 -13.53
CA ARG A 137 -9.00 -3.59 -13.82
C ARG A 137 -9.25 -2.81 -12.53
N PRO A 138 -8.83 -1.54 -12.47
CA PRO A 138 -9.17 -0.68 -11.36
C PRO A 138 -10.68 -0.62 -11.13
N ASN A 139 -11.10 -0.58 -9.86
CA ASN A 139 -12.48 -0.43 -9.45
C ASN A 139 -12.77 0.98 -8.93
N ALA A 140 -13.99 1.20 -8.43
CA ALA A 140 -14.44 2.50 -7.93
C ALA A 140 -13.52 3.11 -6.86
N THR A 141 -12.90 2.27 -6.00
CA THR A 141 -11.96 2.77 -4.97
C THR A 141 -10.70 3.33 -5.60
N HIS A 142 -10.11 2.65 -6.57
CA HIS A 142 -8.94 3.15 -7.28
C HIS A 142 -9.25 4.47 -8.01
N TYR A 143 -10.43 4.58 -8.64
CA TYR A 143 -10.85 5.82 -9.29
C TYR A 143 -11.19 6.93 -8.29
N PHE A 144 -11.66 6.61 -7.09
CA PHE A 144 -11.80 7.59 -6.02
C PHE A 144 -10.43 8.17 -5.61
N LEU A 145 -9.41 7.33 -5.47
CA LEU A 145 -8.05 7.78 -5.17
C LEU A 145 -7.48 8.64 -6.30
N ARG A 146 -7.74 8.26 -7.54
CA ARG A 146 -7.42 9.08 -8.70
C ARG A 146 -8.15 10.44 -8.67
N LEU A 147 -9.43 10.46 -8.30
CA LEU A 147 -10.19 11.71 -8.16
C LEU A 147 -9.58 12.64 -7.10
N LEU A 148 -9.12 12.11 -5.96
CA LEU A 148 -8.38 12.91 -4.96
C LEU A 148 -7.14 13.55 -5.58
N HIS A 149 -6.42 12.82 -6.44
CA HIS A 149 -5.28 13.37 -7.16
C HIS A 149 -5.70 14.47 -8.13
N ASP A 150 -6.71 14.24 -8.96
CA ASP A 150 -7.19 15.20 -9.97
C ASP A 150 -7.73 16.49 -9.34
N LYS A 151 -8.25 16.39 -8.11
CA LYS A 151 -8.68 17.54 -7.30
C LYS A 151 -7.54 18.25 -6.57
N GLY A 152 -6.29 17.77 -6.70
CA GLY A 152 -5.12 18.33 -6.02
C GLY A 152 -5.06 18.05 -4.51
N LEU A 153 -5.92 17.16 -4.00
CA LEU A 153 -6.03 16.85 -2.57
C LEU A 153 -5.07 15.74 -2.13
N LEU A 154 -4.68 14.84 -3.04
CA LEU A 154 -3.79 13.72 -2.72
C LEU A 154 -2.36 14.21 -2.49
N LEU A 155 -1.91 14.16 -1.23
CA LEU A 155 -0.51 14.39 -0.89
C LEU A 155 0.33 13.18 -1.32
N ARG A 156 -0.03 11.99 -0.84
CA ARG A 156 0.63 10.72 -1.17
C ARG A 156 -0.31 9.53 -1.00
N LEU A 157 -0.11 8.51 -1.84
CA LEU A 157 -0.73 7.20 -1.73
C LEU A 157 0.35 6.15 -1.44
N TYR A 158 0.21 5.46 -0.33
CA TYR A 158 1.03 4.32 0.07
C TYR A 158 0.23 3.05 -0.17
N THR A 159 0.74 2.16 -1.00
CA THR A 159 0.10 0.87 -1.25
C THR A 159 0.98 -0.29 -0.78
N GLN A 160 0.35 -1.29 -0.17
CA GLN A 160 0.94 -2.60 0.11
C GLN A 160 0.76 -3.57 -1.08
N ASN A 161 -0.09 -3.19 -2.06
CA ASN A 161 -0.43 -4.04 -3.18
C ASN A 161 0.68 -4.06 -4.23
N ILE A 162 0.75 -5.17 -4.94
CA ILE A 162 1.70 -5.40 -6.04
C ILE A 162 0.99 -5.61 -7.39
N ASP A 163 -0.33 -5.47 -7.42
CA ASP A 163 -1.17 -5.68 -8.62
C ASP A 163 -1.08 -4.53 -9.65
N GLY A 164 -0.53 -3.37 -9.25
CA GLY A 164 -0.34 -2.21 -10.13
C GLY A 164 -1.63 -1.46 -10.48
N LEU A 165 -2.76 -1.74 -9.80
CA LEU A 165 -4.05 -1.13 -10.14
C LEU A 165 -4.10 0.38 -9.83
N GLU A 166 -3.31 0.85 -8.87
CA GLU A 166 -3.17 2.29 -8.60
C GLU A 166 -2.53 3.02 -9.80
N ARG A 167 -1.49 2.43 -10.40
CA ARG A 167 -0.88 2.95 -11.65
C ARG A 167 -1.86 2.89 -12.81
N ALA A 168 -2.55 1.75 -12.96
CA ALA A 168 -3.53 1.53 -14.02
C ALA A 168 -4.74 2.50 -13.92
N SER A 169 -5.08 2.95 -12.71
CA SER A 169 -6.10 4.00 -12.52
C SER A 169 -5.62 5.41 -12.92
N GLY A 170 -4.31 5.56 -13.20
CA GLY A 170 -3.70 6.81 -13.65
C GLY A 170 -3.11 7.67 -12.55
N ILE A 171 -2.87 7.13 -11.35
CA ILE A 171 -2.15 7.86 -10.30
C ILE A 171 -0.67 7.95 -10.71
N PRO A 172 -0.07 9.15 -10.76
CA PRO A 172 1.31 9.32 -11.21
C PRO A 172 2.30 8.76 -10.18
N ALA A 173 3.43 8.23 -10.66
CA ALA A 173 4.47 7.65 -9.83
C ALA A 173 5.02 8.62 -8.75
N SER A 174 4.96 9.94 -8.99
CA SER A 174 5.37 10.96 -8.01
C SER A 174 4.47 10.97 -6.77
N LYS A 175 3.21 10.56 -6.90
CA LYS A 175 2.22 10.50 -5.81
C LYS A 175 2.10 9.12 -5.18
N LEU A 176 2.70 8.09 -5.79
CA LEU A 176 2.55 6.69 -5.39
C LEU A 176 3.82 6.19 -4.70
N VAL A 177 3.65 5.52 -3.56
CA VAL A 177 4.68 4.73 -2.87
C VAL A 177 4.21 3.29 -2.82
N GLU A 178 4.83 2.43 -3.61
CA GLU A 178 4.61 0.98 -3.62
C GLU A 178 5.52 0.36 -2.56
N ALA A 179 5.00 0.23 -1.34
CA ALA A 179 5.80 -0.16 -0.18
C ALA A 179 6.35 -1.59 -0.29
N HIS A 180 5.65 -2.47 -1.00
CA HIS A 180 6.12 -3.84 -1.27
C HIS A 180 6.70 -4.00 -2.70
N GLY A 181 7.10 -2.88 -3.32
CA GLY A 181 7.65 -2.89 -4.67
C GLY A 181 6.60 -3.09 -5.76
N SER A 182 7.05 -3.38 -6.96
CA SER A 182 6.16 -3.58 -8.12
C SER A 182 6.79 -4.43 -9.21
N PHE A 183 5.96 -4.88 -10.16
CA PHE A 183 6.40 -5.54 -11.40
C PHE A 183 6.82 -4.57 -12.51
N ALA A 184 6.84 -3.25 -12.25
CA ALA A 184 7.20 -2.24 -13.24
C ALA A 184 8.70 -2.27 -13.61
N SER A 185 9.52 -2.85 -12.75
CA SER A 185 10.96 -3.08 -12.98
C SER A 185 11.39 -4.40 -12.37
N ALA A 186 12.56 -4.86 -12.81
CA ALA A 186 13.19 -6.06 -12.30
C ALA A 186 14.71 -5.85 -12.21
N THR A 187 15.37 -6.64 -11.39
CA THR A 187 16.81 -6.53 -11.16
C THR A 187 17.46 -7.90 -11.20
N CYS A 188 18.60 -8.01 -11.87
CA CYS A 188 19.39 -9.23 -11.83
C CYS A 188 19.93 -9.48 -10.42
N THR A 189 19.68 -10.66 -9.89
CA THR A 189 20.06 -11.03 -8.53
C THR A 189 21.58 -11.14 -8.33
N VAL A 190 22.34 -11.28 -9.41
CA VAL A 190 23.81 -11.47 -9.38
C VAL A 190 24.53 -10.15 -9.69
N CYS A 191 24.37 -9.59 -10.90
CA CYS A 191 25.12 -8.41 -11.33
C CYS A 191 24.40 -7.08 -11.07
N ARG A 192 23.21 -7.11 -10.47
CA ARG A 192 22.41 -5.93 -10.13
C ARG A 192 21.98 -5.07 -11.31
N ARG A 193 22.07 -5.58 -12.54
CA ARG A 193 21.58 -4.87 -13.73
C ARG A 193 20.06 -4.71 -13.63
N PRO A 194 19.54 -3.47 -13.81
CA PRO A 194 18.10 -3.24 -13.89
C PRO A 194 17.53 -3.63 -15.26
N PHE A 195 16.27 -4.01 -15.28
CA PHE A 195 15.46 -4.33 -16.45
C PHE A 195 14.10 -3.65 -16.34
N PRO A 196 13.51 -3.16 -17.43
CA PRO A 196 12.12 -2.77 -17.45
C PRO A 196 11.21 -4.00 -17.24
N GLY A 197 10.02 -3.80 -16.70
CA GLY A 197 9.09 -4.90 -16.43
C GLY A 197 8.67 -5.67 -17.69
N GLU A 198 8.59 -4.99 -18.84
CA GLU A 198 8.23 -5.61 -20.13
C GLU A 198 9.20 -6.74 -20.52
N ASP A 199 10.49 -6.57 -20.31
CA ASP A 199 11.50 -7.61 -20.63
C ASP A 199 11.33 -8.86 -19.75
N PHE A 200 10.98 -8.65 -18.50
CA PHE A 200 10.70 -9.73 -17.55
C PHE A 200 9.46 -10.53 -17.96
N TRP A 201 8.38 -9.87 -18.35
CA TRP A 201 7.13 -10.52 -18.71
C TRP A 201 7.24 -11.41 -19.94
N ALA A 202 8.09 -11.07 -20.90
CA ALA A 202 8.29 -11.86 -22.13
C ALA A 202 8.69 -13.32 -21.81
N ASP A 203 9.56 -13.52 -20.82
CA ASP A 203 9.95 -14.88 -20.39
C ASP A 203 8.88 -15.55 -19.52
N VAL A 204 8.31 -14.81 -18.57
CA VAL A 204 7.32 -15.34 -17.62
C VAL A 204 6.10 -15.90 -18.33
N MET A 205 5.59 -15.21 -19.36
CA MET A 205 4.39 -15.64 -20.10
C MET A 205 4.58 -16.95 -20.88
N VAL A 206 5.82 -17.32 -21.18
CA VAL A 206 6.16 -18.60 -21.86
C VAL A 206 6.79 -19.63 -20.90
N ASP A 207 6.50 -19.53 -19.60
CA ASP A 207 6.95 -20.44 -18.54
C ASP A 207 8.48 -20.52 -18.38
N ARG A 208 9.19 -19.50 -18.79
CA ARG A 208 10.63 -19.41 -18.59
C ARG A 208 10.97 -18.57 -17.37
N VAL A 209 12.03 -18.97 -16.67
CA VAL A 209 12.63 -18.15 -15.61
C VAL A 209 13.49 -17.08 -16.26
N PRO A 210 13.19 -15.78 -16.08
CA PRO A 210 13.95 -14.69 -16.66
C PRO A 210 15.42 -14.71 -16.25
N ARG A 211 16.32 -14.59 -17.22
CA ARG A 211 17.77 -14.66 -17.02
C ARG A 211 18.46 -13.42 -17.56
N CYS A 212 19.44 -12.94 -16.82
CA CYS A 212 20.30 -11.84 -17.24
C CYS A 212 21.14 -12.24 -18.48
N PRO A 213 21.11 -11.50 -19.58
CA PRO A 213 21.89 -11.84 -20.79
C PRO A 213 23.40 -11.68 -20.58
N VAL A 214 23.84 -11.02 -19.50
CA VAL A 214 25.25 -10.77 -19.22
C VAL A 214 25.87 -11.82 -18.28
N CYS A 215 25.17 -12.18 -17.20
CA CYS A 215 25.74 -13.05 -16.17
C CYS A 215 24.92 -14.32 -15.92
N THR A 216 23.82 -14.52 -16.68
CA THR A 216 22.90 -15.65 -16.54
C THR A 216 22.16 -15.75 -15.20
N GLY A 217 22.39 -14.80 -14.28
CA GLY A 217 21.68 -14.71 -13.01
C GLY A 217 20.16 -14.54 -13.20
N VAL A 218 19.38 -15.01 -12.25
CA VAL A 218 17.92 -14.84 -12.30
C VAL A 218 17.58 -13.36 -12.23
N VAL A 219 16.68 -12.90 -13.09
CA VAL A 219 16.12 -11.55 -13.04
C VAL A 219 14.85 -11.62 -12.17
N LYS A 220 14.89 -10.92 -11.02
CA LYS A 220 13.79 -10.88 -10.06
C LYS A 220 13.06 -9.54 -10.22
N PRO A 221 11.72 -9.52 -10.31
CA PRO A 221 10.99 -8.25 -10.25
C PRO A 221 11.25 -7.55 -8.91
N ASP A 222 11.15 -6.23 -8.92
CA ASP A 222 11.43 -5.40 -7.75
C ASP A 222 10.27 -5.41 -6.75
N ILE A 223 9.75 -6.61 -6.49
CA ILE A 223 8.83 -6.93 -5.38
C ILE A 223 9.67 -7.18 -4.13
N VAL A 224 9.25 -6.65 -3.01
CA VAL A 224 9.90 -6.87 -1.72
C VAL A 224 9.56 -8.25 -1.20
N PHE A 225 10.56 -9.09 -1.02
CA PHE A 225 10.43 -10.41 -0.42
C PHE A 225 10.66 -10.33 1.10
N PHE A 226 10.21 -11.34 1.83
CA PHE A 226 10.44 -11.42 3.27
C PHE A 226 11.93 -11.34 3.59
N GLY A 227 12.28 -10.42 4.51
CA GLY A 227 13.65 -10.12 4.88
C GLY A 227 14.35 -9.07 4.02
N GLU A 228 13.75 -8.62 2.91
CA GLU A 228 14.25 -7.47 2.15
C GLU A 228 13.84 -6.14 2.81
N MET A 229 14.66 -5.13 2.64
CA MET A 229 14.32 -3.77 3.08
C MET A 229 13.21 -3.19 2.22
N LEU A 230 12.32 -2.42 2.83
CA LEU A 230 11.33 -1.64 2.10
C LEU A 230 12.02 -0.60 1.21
N PRO A 231 11.39 -0.21 0.07
CA PRO A 231 11.96 0.79 -0.82
C PRO A 231 12.23 2.13 -0.10
N HIS A 232 13.32 2.80 -0.47
CA HIS A 232 13.67 4.12 0.13
C HIS A 232 12.55 5.14 0.08
N ARG A 233 11.68 5.07 -0.95
CA ARG A 233 10.51 5.94 -1.06
C ARG A 233 9.52 5.76 0.09
N PHE A 234 9.53 4.63 0.77
CA PHE A 234 8.70 4.42 1.95
C PHE A 234 9.04 5.41 3.06
N LEU A 235 10.30 5.85 3.18
CA LEU A 235 10.73 6.85 4.17
C LEU A 235 10.05 8.23 3.99
N LEU A 236 9.40 8.48 2.85
CA LEU A 236 8.62 9.71 2.64
C LEU A 236 7.50 9.87 3.68
N HIS A 237 7.02 8.77 4.30
CA HIS A 237 6.00 8.84 5.35
C HIS A 237 6.42 9.72 6.53
N LEU A 238 7.72 9.79 6.85
CA LEU A 238 8.26 10.64 7.93
C LEU A 238 7.98 12.14 7.70
N ALA A 239 7.87 12.56 6.43
CA ALA A 239 7.53 13.93 6.06
C ALA A 239 6.04 14.08 5.71
N ASP A 240 5.46 13.11 5.02
CA ASP A 240 4.09 13.19 4.50
C ASP A 240 3.05 13.11 5.63
N LEU A 241 3.22 12.21 6.62
CA LEU A 241 2.25 12.05 7.72
C LEU A 241 2.14 13.31 8.59
N PRO A 242 3.24 13.95 9.05
CA PRO A 242 3.14 15.22 9.78
C PRO A 242 2.58 16.37 8.95
N ALA A 243 2.70 16.31 7.61
CA ALA A 243 2.19 17.33 6.71
C ALA A 243 0.72 17.13 6.34
N ALA A 244 0.17 15.93 6.55
CA ALA A 244 -1.21 15.61 6.22
C ALA A 244 -2.20 16.25 7.18
N ASP A 245 -3.39 16.58 6.67
CA ASP A 245 -4.54 17.00 7.47
C ASP A 245 -5.63 15.89 7.53
N LEU A 246 -5.50 14.86 6.68
CA LEU A 246 -6.35 13.69 6.70
C LEU A 246 -5.54 12.44 6.30
N LEU A 247 -5.66 11.36 7.07
CA LEU A 247 -5.16 10.04 6.74
C LEU A 247 -6.34 9.09 6.50
N LEU A 248 -6.39 8.48 5.30
CA LEU A 248 -7.35 7.44 4.96
C LEU A 248 -6.64 6.09 4.91
N ILE A 249 -7.18 5.10 5.62
CA ILE A 249 -6.68 3.72 5.62
C ILE A 249 -7.77 2.83 5.04
N LEU A 250 -7.50 2.15 3.92
CA LEU A 250 -8.50 1.41 3.16
C LEU A 250 -8.01 0.00 2.83
N GLY A 251 -8.80 -1.02 3.19
CA GLY A 251 -8.54 -2.40 2.78
C GLY A 251 -7.28 -3.03 3.36
N THR A 252 -6.83 -2.59 4.53
CA THR A 252 -5.71 -3.17 5.27
C THR A 252 -5.97 -3.14 6.77
N SER A 253 -5.46 -4.15 7.49
CA SER A 253 -5.45 -4.19 8.96
C SER A 253 -4.23 -3.47 9.54
N LEU A 254 -3.26 -3.09 8.72
CA LEU A 254 -1.94 -2.58 9.10
C LEU A 254 -1.07 -3.56 9.92
N GLU A 255 -1.44 -4.84 9.98
CA GLU A 255 -0.74 -5.88 10.77
C GLU A 255 0.48 -6.48 10.04
N THR A 256 0.96 -5.89 8.97
CA THR A 256 2.16 -6.33 8.25
C THR A 256 3.39 -5.60 8.76
N ASP A 257 4.52 -6.32 8.85
CA ASP A 257 5.79 -5.80 9.37
C ASP A 257 6.15 -4.41 8.79
N GLY A 258 6.36 -3.45 9.67
CA GLY A 258 6.74 -2.07 9.35
C GLY A 258 5.58 -1.07 9.24
N TRP A 259 4.31 -1.52 9.19
CA TRP A 259 3.14 -0.64 9.15
C TRP A 259 2.50 -0.44 10.53
N ASP A 260 2.66 -1.40 11.43
CA ASP A 260 2.28 -1.35 12.84
C ASP A 260 2.95 -0.19 13.59
N LYS A 261 4.17 0.18 13.18
CA LYS A 261 4.95 1.28 13.76
C LYS A 261 4.58 2.67 13.27
N LEU A 262 3.69 2.79 12.28
CA LEU A 262 3.23 4.08 11.76
C LEU A 262 2.01 4.63 12.48
N GLY A 263 1.38 3.83 13.34
CA GLY A 263 0.19 4.19 14.13
C GLY A 263 0.47 4.61 15.56
N GLU A 264 1.72 4.47 16.04
CA GLU A 264 2.21 4.96 17.34
C GLU A 264 2.82 6.36 17.20
#